data_1ccc324786503b88bbbfb7f58b42e86a
#
_entry.id   1ccc324786503b88bbbfb7f58b42e86a
#
_cell.length_a   1.000
_cell.length_b   1.000
_cell.length_c   1.000
_cell.angle_alpha   90.00
_cell.angle_beta   90.00
_cell.angle_gamma   90.00
#
_symmetry.space_group_name_H-M   'P 1'
#
loop_
_entity.id
_entity.type
_entity.pdbx_description
1 polymer ?
#
loop_
_entity_poly.entity_id
_entity_poly.type
_entity_poly.pdbx_seq_one_letter_code
_entity_poly.pdbx_strand_id
1 'polypeptide(L)'
;MREGQPLPSVPPVKLNAAEPTQPPPKRSLFQRFWSKLPLTNQLAIITTLLLMLSVAVTSISTTLLLENTLQEQVDSQLVDTGATRTVGNQALTLIKNGQANPIPSTYYIYGKWFDGTSGQLVSSSTAEHYGIPNIKGIDFSRKAVASYKPNPFTIESNIDGAKWRAIILPISSADGKEYIGGVLIALPLKDTADAVDHTRLLLGLTGVAMLCLTATVATLFVGHALGPLREIESVAGKIAKGELSARINVTQSSNTEIGSLQRSLNSMLTQNEHAFEARTHSQERMQRFISDASHELRTPLATVRGWGELYQMGGVPPEQTDEVMGRIESEAKRMARLVEDLLQLARMDEGRPLEVTRFNVSQLAREAISDLIVLAPDRDTQVLTLEGEELEEELFIDGDRERLSQVLTNLLSNVLASSPDGSPVEIAVGTNGTHTIIEVRDHGPGIDPADAKKVFDRFYRTESSRNRNTGGSGLGLAIVATIIKMHRGKVSMLNTPGGGATVRIILPNEYAVVE
;
A
#
# COMPACT_ATOMS: atom_id res chain seq x y z
N MET A 1 -44.90 43.46 -22.56
CA MET A 1 -44.24 43.98 -21.33
C MET A 1 -44.53 43.04 -20.20
N ARG A 2 -43.57 42.20 -19.81
CA ARG A 2 -43.48 41.51 -18.51
C ARG A 2 -42.04 41.60 -18.09
N GLU A 3 -41.85 42.36 -17.02
CA GLU A 3 -40.58 42.66 -16.40
C GLU A 3 -39.85 41.38 -15.92
N GLY A 4 -38.53 41.37 -16.10
CA GLY A 4 -37.65 40.32 -15.69
C GLY A 4 -37.53 40.25 -14.14
N GLN A 5 -37.77 39.10 -13.59
CA GLN A 5 -37.38 38.80 -12.20
C GLN A 5 -35.87 38.57 -12.13
N PRO A 6 -35.16 39.19 -11.18
CA PRO A 6 -33.74 38.92 -10.98
C PRO A 6 -33.54 37.53 -10.35
N LEU A 7 -32.54 36.80 -10.84
CA LEU A 7 -32.08 35.53 -10.31
C LEU A 7 -31.71 35.68 -8.83
N PRO A 8 -31.99 34.67 -7.97
CA PRO A 8 -31.63 34.71 -6.56
C PRO A 8 -30.09 34.71 -6.41
N SER A 9 -29.59 35.70 -5.69
CA SER A 9 -28.18 35.79 -5.32
C SER A 9 -27.79 34.63 -4.43
N VAL A 10 -26.79 33.87 -4.85
CA VAL A 10 -26.14 32.82 -4.02
C VAL A 10 -25.44 33.53 -2.85
N PRO A 11 -25.75 33.15 -1.59
CA PRO A 11 -25.08 33.76 -0.45
C PRO A 11 -23.60 33.40 -0.46
N PRO A 12 -22.70 34.34 -0.07
CA PRO A 12 -21.27 34.07 -0.01
C PRO A 12 -21.00 32.95 1.02
N VAL A 13 -20.32 31.89 0.57
CA VAL A 13 -19.78 30.87 1.45
C VAL A 13 -18.82 31.54 2.44
N LYS A 14 -19.23 31.67 3.70
CA LYS A 14 -18.34 32.08 4.78
C LYS A 14 -17.27 30.99 4.91
N LEU A 15 -16.09 31.22 4.36
CA LEU A 15 -14.88 30.54 4.75
C LEU A 15 -14.71 30.78 6.26
N ASN A 16 -15.02 29.78 7.08
CA ASN A 16 -14.65 29.79 8.49
C ASN A 16 -13.17 30.06 8.56
N ALA A 17 -12.80 31.21 9.12
CA ALA A 17 -11.42 31.50 9.50
C ALA A 17 -10.94 30.32 10.34
N ALA A 18 -9.87 29.67 9.89
CA ALA A 18 -9.22 28.60 10.63
C ALA A 18 -8.96 29.08 12.05
N GLU A 19 -9.50 28.38 13.05
CA GLU A 19 -9.14 28.59 14.45
C GLU A 19 -7.61 28.61 14.56
N PRO A 20 -7.02 29.51 15.40
CA PRO A 20 -5.58 29.55 15.57
C PRO A 20 -5.13 28.19 16.09
N THR A 21 -4.43 27.44 15.24
CA THR A 21 -3.81 26.17 15.60
C THR A 21 -2.91 26.41 16.80
N GLN A 22 -3.23 25.81 17.94
CA GLN A 22 -2.38 25.82 19.13
C GLN A 22 -0.94 25.47 18.72
N PRO A 23 0.07 26.21 19.21
CA PRO A 23 1.45 25.90 18.89
C PRO A 23 1.74 24.46 19.29
N PRO A 24 2.41 23.68 18.44
CA PRO A 24 2.68 22.28 18.72
C PRO A 24 3.42 22.16 20.06
N PRO A 25 3.06 21.20 20.92
CA PRO A 25 3.68 21.04 22.22
C PRO A 25 5.19 20.92 22.03
N LYS A 26 5.96 21.66 22.89
CA LYS A 26 7.43 21.62 22.85
C LYS A 26 7.89 20.19 23.06
N ARG A 27 8.26 19.51 21.99
CA ARG A 27 8.81 18.15 22.04
C ARG A 27 10.08 18.17 22.86
N SER A 28 10.20 17.25 23.83
CA SER A 28 11.41 17.07 24.63
C SER A 28 12.61 16.79 23.72
N LEU A 29 13.84 17.10 24.19
CA LEU A 29 15.07 16.78 23.43
C LEU A 29 15.15 15.30 23.07
N PHE A 30 14.68 14.42 23.96
CA PHE A 30 14.58 12.97 23.74
C PHE A 30 13.63 12.66 22.56
N GLN A 31 12.43 13.25 22.52
CA GLN A 31 11.49 13.03 21.41
C GLN A 31 12.04 13.53 20.07
N ARG A 32 12.82 14.61 20.06
CA ARG A 32 13.47 15.14 18.85
C ARG A 32 14.60 14.23 18.36
N PHE A 33 15.36 13.63 19.26
CA PHE A 33 16.40 12.67 18.92
C PHE A 33 15.79 11.35 18.44
N TRP A 34 14.79 10.85 19.18
CA TRP A 34 14.11 9.60 18.89
C TRP A 34 13.41 9.61 17.53
N SER A 35 12.72 10.71 17.18
CA SER A 35 12.03 10.86 15.91
C SER A 35 12.94 10.94 14.68
N LYS A 36 14.25 11.15 14.85
CA LYS A 36 15.23 11.19 13.76
C LYS A 36 15.85 9.81 13.46
N LEU A 37 15.69 8.85 14.36
CA LEU A 37 16.24 7.53 14.17
C LEU A 37 15.33 6.68 13.26
N PRO A 38 15.90 5.92 12.32
CA PRO A 38 15.15 4.92 11.56
C PRO A 38 14.43 3.94 12.50
N LEU A 39 13.26 3.46 12.10
CA LEU A 39 12.46 2.51 12.89
C LEU A 39 13.26 1.25 13.27
N THR A 40 14.13 0.80 12.37
CA THR A 40 15.06 -0.32 12.62
C THR A 40 15.93 -0.08 13.85
N ASN A 41 16.52 1.12 13.97
CA ASN A 41 17.39 1.46 15.08
C ASN A 41 16.60 1.64 16.39
N GLN A 42 15.39 2.21 16.32
CA GLN A 42 14.51 2.34 17.48
C GLN A 42 14.16 0.97 18.08
N LEU A 43 13.77 0.00 17.24
CA LEU A 43 13.46 -1.37 17.67
C LEU A 43 14.69 -2.08 18.25
N ALA A 44 15.85 -1.97 17.60
CA ALA A 44 17.08 -2.56 18.09
C ALA A 44 17.49 -1.98 19.46
N ILE A 45 17.35 -0.67 19.66
CA ILE A 45 17.63 -0.02 20.94
C ILE A 45 16.67 -0.49 22.03
N ILE A 46 15.36 -0.55 21.74
CA ILE A 46 14.35 -0.99 22.71
C ILE A 46 14.62 -2.44 23.15
N THR A 47 14.85 -3.35 22.20
CA THR A 47 15.11 -4.76 22.52
C THR A 47 16.39 -4.93 23.33
N THR A 48 17.44 -4.20 22.98
CA THR A 48 18.71 -4.23 23.72
C THR A 48 18.56 -3.67 25.14
N LEU A 49 17.80 -2.57 25.32
CA LEU A 49 17.53 -2.00 26.65
C LEU A 49 16.70 -2.93 27.53
N LEU A 50 15.67 -3.58 26.96
CA LEU A 50 14.87 -4.55 27.71
C LEU A 50 15.71 -5.76 28.15
N LEU A 51 16.59 -6.25 27.28
CA LEU A 51 17.51 -7.33 27.65
C LEU A 51 18.51 -6.88 28.72
N MET A 52 19.07 -5.67 28.56
CA MET A 52 19.97 -5.09 29.57
C MET A 52 19.32 -5.03 30.97
N LEU A 53 18.07 -4.56 31.02
CA LEU A 53 17.30 -4.51 32.27
C LEU A 53 17.08 -5.92 32.84
N SER A 54 16.71 -6.90 32.01
CA SER A 54 16.51 -8.27 32.43
C SER A 54 17.80 -8.91 32.98
N VAL A 55 18.91 -8.75 32.26
CA VAL A 55 20.24 -9.26 32.71
C VAL A 55 20.67 -8.59 34.02
N ALA A 56 20.47 -7.27 34.15
CA ALA A 56 20.81 -6.56 35.38
C ALA A 56 20.00 -7.06 36.58
N VAL A 57 18.68 -7.19 36.43
CA VAL A 57 17.80 -7.71 37.48
C VAL A 57 18.18 -9.13 37.87
N THR A 58 18.40 -10.01 36.89
CA THR A 58 18.81 -11.40 37.15
C THR A 58 20.17 -11.47 37.84
N SER A 59 21.15 -10.68 37.37
CA SER A 59 22.50 -10.66 37.95
C SER A 59 22.49 -10.19 39.42
N ILE A 60 21.76 -9.09 39.69
CA ILE A 60 21.62 -8.57 41.05
C ILE A 60 20.91 -9.59 41.95
N SER A 61 19.78 -10.13 41.49
CA SER A 61 19.00 -11.11 42.25
C SER A 61 19.82 -12.38 42.58
N THR A 62 20.54 -12.92 41.58
CA THR A 62 21.38 -14.10 41.75
C THR A 62 22.52 -13.84 42.75
N THR A 63 23.16 -12.68 42.64
CA THR A 63 24.25 -12.31 43.54
C THR A 63 23.78 -12.18 45.00
N LEU A 64 22.65 -11.47 45.21
CA LEU A 64 22.08 -11.31 46.57
C LEU A 64 21.64 -12.66 47.16
N LEU A 65 21.01 -13.51 46.34
CA LEU A 65 20.59 -14.82 46.77
C LEU A 65 21.80 -15.70 47.17
N LEU A 66 22.85 -15.70 46.34
CA LEU A 66 24.08 -16.45 46.59
C LEU A 66 24.76 -15.99 47.88
N GLU A 67 24.91 -14.66 48.05
CA GLU A 67 25.53 -14.08 49.25
C GLU A 67 24.76 -14.50 50.53
N ASN A 68 23.42 -14.36 50.52
CA ASN A 68 22.59 -14.75 51.64
C ASN A 68 22.68 -16.28 51.92
N THR A 69 22.61 -17.10 50.86
CA THR A 69 22.66 -18.57 51.03
C THR A 69 24.00 -19.04 51.60
N LEU A 70 25.11 -18.50 51.08
CA LEU A 70 26.43 -18.85 51.58
C LEU A 70 26.64 -18.34 53.00
N GLN A 71 26.14 -17.17 53.35
CA GLN A 71 26.21 -16.66 54.71
C GLN A 71 25.35 -17.48 55.68
N GLU A 72 24.13 -17.87 55.30
CA GLU A 72 23.28 -18.78 56.09
C GLU A 72 23.94 -20.15 56.28
N GLN A 73 24.66 -20.66 55.28
CA GLN A 73 25.42 -21.90 55.38
C GLN A 73 26.54 -21.78 56.42
N VAL A 74 27.26 -20.66 56.43
CA VAL A 74 28.29 -20.42 57.46
C VAL A 74 27.65 -20.25 58.84
N ASP A 75 26.54 -19.56 58.97
CA ASP A 75 25.79 -19.35 60.19
C ASP A 75 25.28 -20.69 60.75
N SER A 76 24.71 -21.56 59.91
CA SER A 76 24.25 -22.90 60.35
C SER A 76 25.39 -23.78 60.78
N GLN A 77 26.55 -23.71 60.13
CA GLN A 77 27.78 -24.43 60.53
C GLN A 77 28.27 -23.99 61.90
N LEU A 78 28.22 -22.70 62.22
CA LEU A 78 28.58 -22.13 63.50
C LEU A 78 27.60 -22.50 64.60
N VAL A 79 26.30 -22.53 64.29
CA VAL A 79 25.23 -22.82 65.25
C VAL A 79 25.02 -24.32 65.47
N ASP A 80 25.41 -25.14 64.48
CA ASP A 80 25.30 -26.59 64.67
C ASP A 80 26.08 -27.04 65.95
N THR A 81 25.30 -27.08 67.01
CA THR A 81 25.78 -27.23 68.36
C THR A 81 26.54 -28.56 68.61
N GLY A 82 26.37 -29.54 67.78
CA GLY A 82 27.07 -30.80 67.84
C GLY A 82 28.54 -30.66 67.48
N ALA A 83 28.83 -30.24 66.27
CA ALA A 83 30.20 -30.12 65.77
C ALA A 83 30.98 -29.01 66.48
N THR A 84 30.35 -27.82 66.66
CA THR A 84 30.97 -26.63 67.25
C THR A 84 31.32 -26.86 68.73
N ARG A 85 30.46 -27.51 69.54
CA ARG A 85 30.78 -27.85 70.94
C ARG A 85 31.89 -28.85 71.04
N THR A 86 31.98 -29.87 70.17
CA THR A 86 33.08 -30.86 70.18
C THR A 86 34.38 -30.16 69.83
N VAL A 87 34.43 -29.35 68.80
CA VAL A 87 35.63 -28.59 68.40
C VAL A 87 36.00 -27.56 69.49
N GLY A 88 35.02 -26.87 70.06
CA GLY A 88 35.23 -25.91 71.13
C GLY A 88 35.79 -26.56 72.40
N ASN A 89 35.25 -27.73 72.84
CA ASN A 89 35.73 -28.45 74.03
C ASN A 89 37.12 -29.02 73.81
N GLN A 90 37.46 -29.59 72.67
CA GLN A 90 38.80 -30.02 72.32
C GLN A 90 39.81 -28.86 72.36
N ALA A 91 39.47 -27.79 71.73
CA ALA A 91 40.28 -26.56 71.67
C ALA A 91 40.50 -25.97 73.06
N LEU A 92 39.47 -25.90 73.92
CA LEU A 92 39.54 -25.38 75.27
C LEU A 92 40.45 -26.26 76.12
N THR A 93 40.46 -27.62 75.95
CA THR A 93 41.34 -28.53 76.62
C THR A 93 42.81 -28.35 76.22
N LEU A 94 43.05 -28.15 74.94
CA LEU A 94 44.37 -27.83 74.37
C LEU A 94 44.91 -26.49 74.88
N ILE A 95 44.07 -25.46 74.90
CA ILE A 95 44.41 -24.10 75.38
C ILE A 95 44.78 -24.17 76.86
N LYS A 96 43.99 -24.88 77.66
CA LYS A 96 44.23 -25.02 79.11
C LYS A 96 45.49 -25.80 79.44
N ASN A 97 45.87 -26.83 78.65
CA ASN A 97 47.03 -27.66 78.82
C ASN A 97 48.33 -27.07 78.22
N GLY A 98 48.25 -25.86 77.59
CA GLY A 98 49.39 -25.22 76.94
C GLY A 98 49.91 -25.98 75.72
N GLN A 99 49.11 -26.87 75.13
CA GLN A 99 49.49 -27.66 73.97
C GLN A 99 49.07 -26.90 72.69
N ALA A 100 50.05 -26.35 72.00
CA ALA A 100 49.88 -25.76 70.69
C ALA A 100 49.84 -26.84 69.60
N ASN A 101 48.88 -27.75 69.64
CA ASN A 101 48.70 -28.71 68.55
C ASN A 101 47.72 -28.13 67.52
N PRO A 102 48.17 -27.92 66.29
CA PRO A 102 47.28 -27.31 65.31
C PRO A 102 46.12 -28.27 64.98
N ILE A 103 44.91 -27.91 65.37
CA ILE A 103 43.71 -28.54 64.80
C ILE A 103 43.70 -28.21 63.35
N PRO A 104 43.71 -29.16 62.43
CA PRO A 104 43.55 -28.84 60.98
C PRO A 104 42.08 -28.38 60.72
N SER A 105 41.86 -27.15 61.03
CA SER A 105 40.53 -26.57 60.87
C SER A 105 40.61 -25.08 60.43
N THR A 106 39.67 -24.63 59.72
CA THR A 106 39.51 -23.20 59.32
C THR A 106 38.96 -22.35 60.47
N TYR A 107 38.68 -22.95 61.63
CA TYR A 107 38.15 -22.25 62.80
C TYR A 107 39.20 -21.40 63.47
N TYR A 108 38.81 -20.18 63.88
CA TYR A 108 39.48 -19.42 64.91
C TYR A 108 38.73 -19.65 66.24
N ILE A 109 39.40 -20.02 67.29
CA ILE A 109 38.85 -20.29 68.65
C ILE A 109 39.58 -19.43 69.63
N TYR A 110 38.83 -18.63 70.41
CA TYR A 110 39.39 -17.85 71.53
C TYR A 110 38.59 -18.10 72.79
N GLY A 111 39.29 -18.58 73.82
CA GLY A 111 38.72 -18.81 75.11
C GLY A 111 39.16 -17.73 76.11
N LYS A 112 38.22 -17.26 76.95
CA LYS A 112 38.52 -16.37 78.06
C LYS A 112 37.78 -16.83 79.30
N TRP A 113 38.54 -17.16 80.31
CA TRP A 113 38.01 -17.59 81.60
C TRP A 113 37.86 -16.38 82.57
N PHE A 114 37.01 -16.52 83.58
CA PHE A 114 36.74 -15.46 84.50
C PHE A 114 37.85 -15.33 85.57
N ASP A 115 38.81 -16.31 85.67
CA ASP A 115 40.01 -16.25 86.43
C ASP A 115 41.12 -15.36 85.83
N GLY A 116 40.85 -14.80 84.64
CA GLY A 116 41.79 -13.96 83.94
C GLY A 116 42.60 -14.66 82.84
N THR A 117 42.55 -16.00 82.80
CA THR A 117 43.24 -16.73 81.76
C THR A 117 42.57 -16.61 80.42
N SER A 118 43.36 -16.58 79.37
CA SER A 118 42.83 -16.53 77.97
C SER A 118 43.82 -17.21 77.04
N GLY A 119 43.34 -17.72 75.96
CA GLY A 119 44.18 -18.31 74.94
C GLY A 119 43.43 -18.38 73.58
N GLN A 120 44.19 -18.49 72.52
CA GLN A 120 43.65 -18.62 71.17
C GLN A 120 44.20 -19.84 70.47
N LEU A 121 43.41 -20.41 69.57
CA LEU A 121 43.80 -21.52 68.71
C LEU A 121 43.41 -21.22 67.31
N VAL A 122 44.37 -21.17 66.42
CA VAL A 122 44.18 -20.99 64.98
C VAL A 122 45.32 -21.72 64.27
N SER A 123 45.03 -22.35 63.15
CA SER A 123 46.04 -22.93 62.28
C SER A 123 46.91 -21.83 61.65
N SER A 124 48.25 -22.06 61.55
CA SER A 124 49.14 -21.10 60.87
C SER A 124 48.70 -20.78 59.44
N SER A 125 48.28 -21.82 58.73
CA SER A 125 47.75 -21.63 57.35
C SER A 125 46.48 -20.80 57.34
N THR A 126 45.58 -20.94 58.29
CA THR A 126 44.35 -20.12 58.42
C THR A 126 44.68 -18.69 58.78
N ALA A 127 45.64 -18.48 59.73
CA ALA A 127 46.07 -17.14 60.13
C ALA A 127 46.77 -16.37 58.98
N GLU A 128 47.58 -17.04 58.17
CA GLU A 128 48.26 -16.45 57.00
C GLU A 128 47.27 -16.08 55.89
N HIS A 129 46.28 -16.92 55.64
CA HIS A 129 45.37 -16.74 54.51
C HIS A 129 44.21 -15.83 54.85
N TYR A 130 43.61 -15.89 56.02
CA TYR A 130 42.42 -15.15 56.42
C TYR A 130 42.67 -14.06 57.46
N GLY A 131 43.87 -13.97 57.98
CA GLY A 131 44.22 -13.12 59.13
C GLY A 131 43.62 -13.60 60.42
N ILE A 132 43.67 -12.75 61.41
CA ILE A 132 43.19 -13.02 62.80
C ILE A 132 41.99 -12.04 63.03
N PRO A 133 40.86 -12.55 63.58
CA PRO A 133 39.71 -11.69 63.87
C PRO A 133 40.06 -10.67 64.98
N ASN A 134 39.62 -9.43 64.80
CA ASN A 134 39.82 -8.37 65.77
C ASN A 134 38.76 -8.48 66.86
N ILE A 135 39.16 -9.14 67.96
CA ILE A 135 38.29 -9.36 69.10
C ILE A 135 38.30 -8.24 70.15
N LYS A 136 38.99 -7.10 69.84
CA LYS A 136 38.99 -5.90 70.70
C LYS A 136 37.58 -5.32 70.76
N GLY A 137 37.05 -5.15 71.98
CA GLY A 137 35.68 -4.60 72.18
C GLY A 137 34.59 -5.65 72.38
N ILE A 138 34.93 -6.96 72.29
CA ILE A 138 33.99 -8.05 72.62
C ILE A 138 33.95 -8.22 74.14
N ASP A 139 32.76 -8.14 74.74
CA ASP A 139 32.58 -8.30 76.18
C ASP A 139 32.44 -9.75 76.58
N PHE A 140 33.42 -10.24 77.34
CA PHE A 140 33.44 -11.56 77.91
C PHE A 140 33.10 -11.57 79.41
N SER A 141 32.47 -10.51 79.95
CA SER A 141 32.03 -10.50 81.33
C SER A 141 31.01 -11.62 81.61
N ARG A 142 30.91 -12.04 82.88
CA ARG A 142 29.98 -13.09 83.32
C ARG A 142 28.54 -12.78 82.92
N LYS A 143 28.16 -11.51 83.01
CA LYS A 143 26.81 -11.02 82.59
C LYS A 143 26.60 -11.15 81.11
N ALA A 144 27.57 -10.75 80.31
CA ALA A 144 27.48 -10.76 78.84
C ALA A 144 27.42 -12.24 78.34
N VAL A 145 28.33 -13.08 78.78
CA VAL A 145 28.40 -14.50 78.42
C VAL A 145 27.12 -15.26 78.79
N ALA A 146 26.53 -14.98 79.97
CA ALA A 146 25.28 -15.64 80.38
C ALA A 146 24.05 -15.20 79.60
N SER A 147 24.05 -14.01 78.98
CA SER A 147 22.98 -13.46 78.17
C SER A 147 23.15 -13.72 76.68
N TYR A 148 24.28 -14.22 76.24
CA TYR A 148 24.57 -14.47 74.85
C TYR A 148 23.66 -15.56 74.26
N LYS A 149 22.89 -15.21 73.25
CA LYS A 149 22.21 -16.15 72.35
C LYS A 149 23.19 -16.57 71.27
N PRO A 150 23.13 -17.78 70.72
CA PRO A 150 24.00 -18.20 69.62
C PRO A 150 23.60 -17.58 68.30
N ASN A 151 23.65 -16.23 68.25
CA ASN A 151 23.43 -15.45 67.01
C ASN A 151 24.80 -15.13 66.43
N PRO A 152 25.06 -15.57 65.19
CA PRO A 152 26.30 -15.24 64.49
C PRO A 152 26.42 -13.73 64.25
N PHE A 153 27.59 -13.16 64.43
CA PHE A 153 27.91 -11.77 64.13
C PHE A 153 29.25 -11.67 63.38
N THR A 154 29.40 -10.58 62.60
CA THR A 154 30.58 -10.40 61.75
C THR A 154 31.64 -9.57 62.50
N ILE A 155 32.91 -9.99 62.36
CA ILE A 155 34.10 -9.38 62.94
C ILE A 155 35.07 -9.06 61.80
N GLU A 156 35.71 -7.90 61.82
CA GLU A 156 36.75 -7.53 60.85
C GLU A 156 38.06 -8.36 61.21
N SER A 157 38.82 -8.69 60.16
CA SER A 157 40.15 -9.30 60.30
C SER A 157 41.24 -8.22 60.49
N ASN A 158 42.45 -8.65 60.87
CA ASN A 158 43.65 -7.81 60.80
C ASN A 158 44.20 -7.68 59.34
N ILE A 159 43.66 -8.42 58.41
CA ILE A 159 43.93 -8.29 56.98
C ILE A 159 42.74 -7.48 56.35
N ASP A 160 43.06 -6.42 55.61
CA ASP A 160 42.07 -5.58 54.97
C ASP A 160 41.15 -6.40 54.04
N GLY A 161 39.82 -6.15 54.15
CA GLY A 161 38.81 -6.80 53.35
C GLY A 161 38.41 -8.22 53.81
N ALA A 162 39.17 -8.85 54.71
CA ALA A 162 38.78 -10.14 55.26
C ALA A 162 37.87 -9.96 56.49
N LYS A 163 36.84 -10.78 56.55
CA LYS A 163 35.83 -10.77 57.60
C LYS A 163 35.69 -12.20 58.20
N TRP A 164 35.30 -12.23 59.44
CA TRP A 164 35.00 -13.45 60.13
C TRP A 164 33.57 -13.46 60.64
N ARG A 165 32.92 -14.59 60.57
CA ARG A 165 31.62 -14.84 61.17
C ARG A 165 31.80 -15.57 62.46
N ALA A 166 31.30 -15.07 63.56
CA ALA A 166 31.61 -15.59 64.92
C ALA A 166 30.34 -15.78 65.74
N ILE A 167 30.46 -16.76 66.68
CA ILE A 167 29.49 -16.92 67.76
C ILE A 167 30.25 -16.98 69.09
N ILE A 168 29.57 -16.62 70.19
CA ILE A 168 30.09 -16.78 71.52
C ILE A 168 29.26 -17.83 72.26
N LEU A 169 29.91 -18.78 72.87
CA LEU A 169 29.31 -19.85 73.70
C LEU A 169 29.81 -19.78 75.13
N PRO A 170 28.98 -20.03 76.14
CA PRO A 170 29.42 -20.10 77.50
C PRO A 170 30.23 -21.37 77.76
N ILE A 171 31.31 -21.25 78.55
CA ILE A 171 32.10 -22.38 79.10
C ILE A 171 31.50 -22.71 80.44
N SER A 172 31.00 -23.97 80.60
CA SER A 172 30.44 -24.46 81.86
C SER A 172 31.48 -25.16 82.67
N SER A 173 31.33 -25.13 83.96
CA SER A 173 32.10 -25.97 84.94
C SER A 173 31.86 -27.47 84.66
N ALA A 174 32.74 -28.35 85.16
CA ALA A 174 32.65 -29.82 84.99
C ALA A 174 31.32 -30.40 85.53
N ASP A 175 30.72 -29.76 86.52
CA ASP A 175 29.43 -30.16 87.10
C ASP A 175 28.21 -29.48 86.38
N GLY A 176 28.45 -28.65 85.35
CA GLY A 176 27.45 -28.01 84.56
C GLY A 176 26.63 -26.90 85.26
N LYS A 177 26.94 -26.54 86.50
CA LYS A 177 26.15 -25.67 87.37
C LYS A 177 26.48 -24.19 87.21
N GLU A 178 27.69 -23.85 86.82
CA GLU A 178 28.15 -22.46 86.70
C GLU A 178 28.89 -22.23 85.38
N TYR A 179 28.75 -20.99 84.83
CA TYR A 179 29.62 -20.56 83.75
C TYR A 179 30.97 -20.07 84.31
N ILE A 180 32.06 -20.60 83.77
CA ILE A 180 33.41 -20.27 84.18
C ILE A 180 34.17 -19.42 83.16
N GLY A 181 33.59 -19.16 81.96
CA GLY A 181 34.18 -18.36 80.91
C GLY A 181 33.33 -18.30 79.65
N GLY A 182 33.84 -17.73 78.58
CA GLY A 182 33.24 -17.70 77.29
C GLY A 182 34.23 -18.13 76.19
N VAL A 183 33.74 -18.82 75.18
CA VAL A 183 34.52 -19.19 74.00
C VAL A 183 33.91 -18.53 72.77
N LEU A 184 34.74 -17.84 72.02
CA LEU A 184 34.40 -17.32 70.67
C LEU A 184 34.91 -18.31 69.64
N ILE A 185 34.02 -18.73 68.74
CA ILE A 185 34.32 -19.58 67.60
C ILE A 185 34.00 -18.81 66.36
N ALA A 186 34.95 -18.70 65.43
CA ALA A 186 34.74 -17.93 64.18
C ALA A 186 35.21 -18.75 62.96
N LEU A 187 34.50 -18.51 61.82
CA LEU A 187 34.82 -19.01 60.49
C LEU A 187 35.10 -17.82 59.53
N PRO A 188 36.09 -17.95 58.66
CA PRO A 188 36.37 -16.87 57.68
C PRO A 188 35.28 -16.76 56.62
N LEU A 189 34.94 -15.51 56.21
CA LEU A 189 34.03 -15.24 55.15
C LEU A 189 34.74 -14.94 53.82
N LYS A 190 36.07 -15.00 53.77
CA LYS A 190 36.84 -14.64 52.57
C LYS A 190 36.51 -15.53 51.39
N ASP A 191 36.46 -16.88 51.57
CA ASP A 191 36.13 -17.80 50.50
C ASP A 191 34.72 -17.58 49.96
N THR A 192 33.79 -17.21 50.85
CA THR A 192 32.42 -16.81 50.47
C THR A 192 32.41 -15.54 49.66
N ALA A 193 33.17 -14.52 50.09
CA ALA A 193 33.28 -13.25 49.37
C ALA A 193 33.94 -13.46 48.00
N ASP A 194 35.04 -14.20 47.93
CA ASP A 194 35.74 -14.54 46.68
C ASP A 194 34.81 -15.29 45.69
N ALA A 195 34.02 -16.24 46.17
CA ALA A 195 33.04 -16.97 45.37
C ALA A 195 31.96 -16.03 44.81
N VAL A 196 31.46 -15.10 45.61
CA VAL A 196 30.48 -14.09 45.18
C VAL A 196 31.11 -13.14 44.13
N ASP A 197 32.36 -12.68 44.36
CA ASP A 197 33.02 -11.76 43.42
C ASP A 197 33.38 -12.44 42.10
N HIS A 198 33.83 -13.70 42.11
CA HIS A 198 34.00 -14.49 40.89
C HIS A 198 32.67 -14.65 40.13
N THR A 199 31.58 -14.93 40.84
CA THR A 199 30.25 -15.03 40.23
C THR A 199 29.80 -13.71 39.64
N ARG A 200 30.02 -12.58 40.33
CA ARG A 200 29.74 -11.21 39.78
C ARG A 200 30.52 -10.94 38.51
N LEU A 201 31.79 -11.27 38.47
CA LEU A 201 32.63 -11.07 37.28
C LEU A 201 32.12 -11.92 36.10
N LEU A 202 31.84 -13.20 36.34
CA LEU A 202 31.33 -14.10 35.30
C LEU A 202 29.96 -13.63 34.76
N LEU A 203 29.04 -13.24 35.65
CA LEU A 203 27.74 -12.68 35.26
C LEU A 203 27.90 -11.38 34.51
N GLY A 204 28.84 -10.53 34.89
CA GLY A 204 29.16 -9.29 34.16
C GLY A 204 29.67 -9.55 32.73
N LEU A 205 30.67 -10.42 32.60
CA LEU A 205 31.25 -10.77 31.29
C LEU A 205 30.23 -11.46 30.37
N THR A 206 29.47 -12.43 30.89
CA THR A 206 28.41 -13.09 30.10
C THR A 206 27.28 -12.13 29.74
N GLY A 207 26.93 -11.22 30.65
CA GLY A 207 25.94 -10.18 30.38
C GLY A 207 26.37 -9.25 29.25
N VAL A 208 27.61 -8.77 29.27
CA VAL A 208 28.14 -7.92 28.17
C VAL A 208 28.19 -8.69 26.85
N ALA A 209 28.66 -9.92 26.84
CA ALA A 209 28.69 -10.77 25.65
C ALA A 209 27.29 -10.97 25.05
N MET A 210 26.29 -11.23 25.91
CA MET A 210 24.89 -11.40 25.50
C MET A 210 24.29 -10.12 24.94
N LEU A 211 24.61 -8.96 25.53
CA LEU A 211 24.17 -7.65 25.01
C LEU A 211 24.76 -7.34 23.63
N CYS A 212 26.06 -7.60 23.44
CA CYS A 212 26.72 -7.42 22.14
C CYS A 212 26.11 -8.34 21.07
N LEU A 213 25.92 -9.62 21.42
CA LEU A 213 25.29 -10.58 20.50
C LEU A 213 23.88 -10.16 20.14
N THR A 214 23.06 -9.79 21.12
CA THR A 214 21.67 -9.37 20.87
C THR A 214 21.60 -8.09 20.05
N ALA A 215 22.43 -7.09 20.33
CA ALA A 215 22.50 -5.87 19.56
C ALA A 215 22.84 -6.15 18.08
N THR A 216 23.80 -7.05 17.84
CA THR A 216 24.19 -7.46 16.49
C THR A 216 23.05 -8.21 15.78
N VAL A 217 22.48 -9.21 16.43
CA VAL A 217 21.37 -9.99 15.85
C VAL A 217 20.14 -9.10 15.60
N ALA A 218 19.79 -8.23 16.56
CA ALA A 218 18.66 -7.32 16.41
C ALA A 218 18.83 -6.37 15.22
N THR A 219 20.02 -5.77 15.05
CA THR A 219 20.28 -4.87 13.92
C THR A 219 20.22 -5.58 12.58
N LEU A 220 20.79 -6.78 12.48
CA LEU A 220 20.77 -7.57 11.24
C LEU A 220 19.35 -8.05 10.92
N PHE A 221 18.64 -8.60 11.89
CA PHE A 221 17.31 -9.17 11.70
C PHE A 221 16.26 -8.10 11.38
N VAL A 222 16.23 -7.03 12.16
CA VAL A 222 15.29 -5.92 11.92
C VAL A 222 15.61 -5.20 10.61
N GLY A 223 16.90 -5.04 10.27
CA GLY A 223 17.33 -4.47 9.01
C GLY A 223 16.87 -5.29 7.80
N HIS A 224 16.98 -6.60 7.87
CA HIS A 224 16.51 -7.52 6.82
C HIS A 224 14.96 -7.56 6.74
N ALA A 225 14.28 -7.64 7.87
CA ALA A 225 12.82 -7.73 7.92
C ALA A 225 12.13 -6.43 7.40
N LEU A 226 12.71 -5.26 7.67
CA LEU A 226 12.14 -3.96 7.25
C LEU A 226 12.75 -3.40 5.97
N GLY A 227 13.75 -4.07 5.39
CA GLY A 227 14.35 -3.70 4.10
C GLY A 227 13.34 -3.46 2.98
N PRO A 228 12.36 -4.36 2.77
CA PRO A 228 11.35 -4.22 1.73
C PRO A 228 10.48 -2.96 1.85
N LEU A 229 10.28 -2.41 3.05
CA LEU A 229 9.54 -1.15 3.25
C LEU A 229 10.28 0.05 2.65
N ARG A 230 11.62 0.07 2.69
CA ARG A 230 12.43 1.11 2.05
C ARG A 230 12.33 1.04 0.53
N GLU A 231 12.19 -0.16 -0.01
CA GLU A 231 11.97 -0.35 -1.45
C GLU A 231 10.61 0.22 -1.87
N ILE A 232 9.55 -0.03 -1.08
CA ILE A 232 8.22 0.56 -1.29
C ILE A 232 8.31 2.09 -1.28
N GLU A 233 9.00 2.69 -0.31
CA GLU A 233 9.22 4.14 -0.22
C GLU A 233 9.94 4.68 -1.46
N SER A 234 11.00 4.00 -1.90
CA SER A 234 11.76 4.37 -3.10
C SER A 234 10.91 4.36 -4.36
N VAL A 235 10.11 3.29 -4.58
CA VAL A 235 9.21 3.16 -5.73
C VAL A 235 8.12 4.22 -5.67
N ALA A 236 7.51 4.46 -4.50
CA ALA A 236 6.53 5.54 -4.32
C ALA A 236 7.13 6.91 -4.68
N GLY A 237 8.40 7.16 -4.33
CA GLY A 237 9.12 8.36 -4.70
C GLY A 237 9.35 8.50 -6.22
N LYS A 238 9.60 7.40 -6.95
CA LYS A 238 9.71 7.39 -8.42
C LYS A 238 8.37 7.69 -9.08
N ILE A 239 7.30 7.08 -8.58
CA ILE A 239 5.94 7.32 -9.09
C ILE A 239 5.51 8.78 -8.89
N ALA A 240 5.81 9.36 -7.73
CA ALA A 240 5.55 10.79 -7.49
C ALA A 240 6.30 11.73 -8.45
N LYS A 241 7.41 11.27 -9.05
CA LYS A 241 8.17 11.98 -10.09
C LYS A 241 7.67 11.70 -11.51
N GLY A 242 6.64 10.87 -11.67
CA GLY A 242 6.06 10.54 -12.97
C GLY A 242 6.51 9.23 -13.62
N GLU A 243 7.36 8.44 -12.94
CA GLU A 243 7.79 7.13 -13.44
C GLU A 243 6.73 6.06 -13.12
N LEU A 244 5.59 6.09 -13.83
CA LEU A 244 4.43 5.24 -13.55
C LEU A 244 4.68 3.73 -13.80
N SER A 245 5.69 3.40 -14.60
CA SER A 245 6.09 2.01 -14.88
C SER A 245 6.96 1.37 -13.79
N ALA A 246 7.40 2.15 -12.77
CA ALA A 246 8.18 1.62 -11.67
C ALA A 246 7.37 0.59 -10.87
N ARG A 247 8.01 -0.53 -10.50
CA ARG A 247 7.38 -1.64 -9.75
C ARG A 247 8.24 -2.02 -8.57
N ILE A 248 7.58 -2.50 -7.52
CA ILE A 248 8.22 -3.06 -6.34
C ILE A 248 8.63 -4.49 -6.67
N ASN A 249 9.90 -4.83 -6.39
CA ASN A 249 10.37 -6.20 -6.53
C ASN A 249 9.83 -7.04 -5.37
N VAL A 250 8.98 -8.01 -5.67
CA VAL A 250 8.36 -8.89 -4.66
C VAL A 250 9.36 -9.95 -4.23
N THR A 251 10.12 -9.66 -3.18
CA THR A 251 11.13 -10.58 -2.63
C THR A 251 10.57 -11.45 -1.50
N GLN A 252 9.45 -11.06 -0.90
CA GLN A 252 8.83 -11.74 0.22
C GLN A 252 7.75 -12.73 -0.19
N SER A 253 7.61 -13.83 0.60
CA SER A 253 6.57 -14.83 0.39
C SER A 253 5.16 -14.22 0.42
N SER A 254 4.24 -14.86 -0.30
CA SER A 254 2.81 -14.47 -0.33
C SER A 254 2.13 -14.52 1.04
N ASN A 255 2.67 -15.29 1.95
CA ASN A 255 2.08 -15.52 3.27
C ASN A 255 2.54 -14.51 4.33
N THR A 256 3.38 -13.54 3.95
CA THR A 256 3.81 -12.46 4.86
C THR A 256 3.01 -11.19 4.59
N GLU A 257 2.78 -10.38 5.62
CA GLU A 257 2.07 -9.11 5.53
C GLU A 257 2.75 -8.15 4.55
N ILE A 258 4.09 -8.13 4.56
CA ILE A 258 4.89 -7.28 3.66
C ILE A 258 4.79 -7.78 2.22
N GLY A 259 4.86 -9.09 1.99
CA GLY A 259 4.70 -9.67 0.65
C GLY A 259 3.30 -9.45 0.09
N SER A 260 2.26 -9.52 0.92
CA SER A 260 0.88 -9.18 0.55
C SER A 260 0.75 -7.70 0.18
N LEU A 261 1.34 -6.81 0.99
CA LEU A 261 1.37 -5.37 0.73
C LEU A 261 2.07 -5.04 -0.60
N GLN A 262 3.24 -5.63 -0.87
CA GLN A 262 3.98 -5.43 -2.13
C GLN A 262 3.14 -5.78 -3.36
N ARG A 263 2.41 -6.92 -3.33
CA ARG A 263 1.54 -7.33 -4.45
C ARG A 263 0.33 -6.42 -4.62
N SER A 264 -0.37 -6.11 -3.52
CA SER A 264 -1.53 -5.21 -3.55
C SER A 264 -1.14 -3.84 -4.11
N LEU A 265 0.02 -3.34 -3.71
CA LEU A 265 0.53 -2.07 -4.21
C LEU A 265 0.89 -2.16 -5.71
N ASN A 266 1.57 -3.23 -6.16
CA ASN A 266 1.84 -3.43 -7.59
C ASN A 266 0.55 -3.54 -8.42
N SER A 267 -0.49 -4.20 -7.91
CA SER A 267 -1.80 -4.25 -8.56
C SER A 267 -2.42 -2.87 -8.70
N MET A 268 -2.40 -2.07 -7.62
CA MET A 268 -2.87 -0.67 -7.64
C MET A 268 -2.08 0.18 -8.64
N LEU A 269 -0.74 0.00 -8.70
CA LEU A 269 0.11 0.72 -9.64
C LEU A 269 -0.22 0.38 -11.10
N THR A 270 -0.47 -0.90 -11.39
CA THR A 270 -0.89 -1.34 -12.72
C THR A 270 -2.24 -0.74 -13.13
N GLN A 271 -3.22 -0.73 -12.22
CA GLN A 271 -4.52 -0.09 -12.49
C GLN A 271 -4.38 1.42 -12.73
N ASN A 272 -3.52 2.09 -11.96
CA ASN A 272 -3.28 3.52 -12.10
C ASN A 272 -2.59 3.87 -13.43
N GLU A 273 -1.60 3.07 -13.86
CA GLU A 273 -0.94 3.21 -15.17
C GLU A 273 -1.94 3.07 -16.31
N HIS A 274 -2.76 2.00 -16.31
CA HIS A 274 -3.81 1.83 -17.32
C HIS A 274 -4.85 2.96 -17.33
N ALA A 275 -5.25 3.45 -16.16
CA ALA A 275 -6.18 4.58 -16.07
C ALA A 275 -5.56 5.86 -16.64
N PHE A 276 -4.28 6.09 -16.40
CA PHE A 276 -3.56 7.25 -16.92
C PHE A 276 -3.39 7.17 -18.44
N GLU A 277 -3.01 6.01 -18.97
CA GLU A 277 -2.91 5.76 -20.42
C GLU A 277 -4.27 5.96 -21.11
N ALA A 278 -5.33 5.37 -20.55
CA ALA A 278 -6.69 5.55 -21.09
C ALA A 278 -7.10 7.02 -21.11
N ARG A 279 -6.77 7.78 -20.06
CA ARG A 279 -7.02 9.23 -19.99
C ARG A 279 -6.24 10.01 -21.05
N THR A 280 -4.95 9.69 -21.21
CA THR A 280 -4.08 10.34 -22.21
C THR A 280 -4.60 10.08 -23.63
N HIS A 281 -4.92 8.84 -23.96
CA HIS A 281 -5.50 8.50 -25.27
C HIS A 281 -6.88 9.13 -25.50
N SER A 282 -7.69 9.28 -24.45
CA SER A 282 -8.96 10.00 -24.55
C SER A 282 -8.74 11.48 -24.83
N GLN A 283 -7.77 12.10 -24.16
CA GLN A 283 -7.42 13.52 -24.36
C GLN A 283 -6.87 13.77 -25.76
N GLU A 284 -5.99 12.91 -26.28
CA GLU A 284 -5.47 13.02 -27.66
C GLU A 284 -6.56 12.88 -28.70
N ARG A 285 -7.53 11.96 -28.49
CA ARG A 285 -8.70 11.82 -29.38
C ARG A 285 -9.57 13.08 -29.38
N MET A 286 -9.82 13.65 -28.20
CA MET A 286 -10.59 14.89 -28.05
C MET A 286 -9.89 16.08 -28.73
N GLN A 287 -8.57 16.22 -28.56
CA GLN A 287 -7.81 17.29 -29.22
C GLN A 287 -7.87 17.18 -30.74
N ARG A 288 -7.71 15.97 -31.30
CA ARG A 288 -7.85 15.72 -32.74
C ARG A 288 -9.27 16.09 -33.20
N PHE A 289 -10.29 15.63 -32.50
CA PHE A 289 -11.69 15.95 -32.82
C PHE A 289 -11.94 17.46 -32.86
N ILE A 290 -11.48 18.22 -31.86
CA ILE A 290 -11.63 19.69 -31.83
C ILE A 290 -10.88 20.35 -33.00
N SER A 291 -9.66 19.89 -33.29
CA SER A 291 -8.87 20.41 -34.41
C SER A 291 -9.59 20.21 -35.76
N ASP A 292 -10.02 18.97 -36.02
CA ASP A 292 -10.66 18.59 -37.27
C ASP A 292 -12.00 19.33 -37.45
N ALA A 293 -12.84 19.41 -36.41
CA ALA A 293 -14.08 20.17 -36.41
C ALA A 293 -13.84 21.66 -36.71
N SER A 294 -12.78 22.25 -36.12
CA SER A 294 -12.41 23.64 -36.32
C SER A 294 -12.01 23.91 -37.78
N HIS A 295 -11.27 22.98 -38.38
CA HIS A 295 -10.87 23.09 -39.79
C HIS A 295 -12.07 22.98 -40.72
N GLU A 296 -12.96 22.02 -40.50
CA GLU A 296 -14.15 21.79 -41.35
C GLU A 296 -15.24 22.89 -41.19
N LEU A 297 -15.29 23.60 -40.07
CA LEU A 297 -16.15 24.76 -39.88
C LEU A 297 -15.57 26.05 -40.48
N ARG A 298 -14.23 26.21 -40.50
CA ARG A 298 -13.58 27.43 -40.99
C ARG A 298 -13.77 27.63 -42.49
N THR A 299 -13.70 26.55 -43.26
CA THR A 299 -13.81 26.63 -44.75
C THR A 299 -15.17 27.16 -45.21
N PRO A 300 -16.32 26.56 -44.79
CA PRO A 300 -17.63 27.09 -45.20
C PRO A 300 -17.89 28.51 -44.67
N LEU A 301 -17.42 28.82 -43.45
CA LEU A 301 -17.55 30.16 -42.89
C LEU A 301 -16.80 31.21 -43.71
N ALA A 302 -15.59 30.87 -44.18
CA ALA A 302 -14.83 31.76 -45.08
C ALA A 302 -15.54 31.96 -46.41
N THR A 303 -16.18 30.91 -46.93
CA THR A 303 -16.98 31.00 -48.18
C THR A 303 -18.21 31.92 -48.01
N VAL A 304 -18.98 31.70 -46.93
CA VAL A 304 -20.15 32.57 -46.62
C VAL A 304 -19.73 34.02 -46.45
N ARG A 305 -18.64 34.25 -45.70
CA ARG A 305 -18.09 35.59 -45.48
C ARG A 305 -17.63 36.22 -46.79
N GLY A 306 -16.90 35.48 -47.65
CA GLY A 306 -16.42 35.99 -48.93
C GLY A 306 -17.55 36.39 -49.87
N TRP A 307 -18.60 35.56 -49.98
CA TRP A 307 -19.78 35.93 -50.77
C TRP A 307 -20.54 37.13 -50.17
N GLY A 308 -20.65 37.23 -48.85
CA GLY A 308 -21.23 38.36 -48.16
C GLY A 308 -20.47 39.66 -48.38
N GLU A 309 -19.12 39.62 -48.30
CA GLU A 309 -18.25 40.77 -48.57
C GLU A 309 -18.37 41.21 -50.04
N LEU A 310 -18.37 40.27 -51.00
CA LEU A 310 -18.52 40.53 -52.41
C LEU A 310 -19.89 41.23 -52.73
N TYR A 311 -20.96 40.74 -52.11
CA TYR A 311 -22.29 41.37 -52.25
C TYR A 311 -22.31 42.78 -51.67
N GLN A 312 -21.72 42.99 -50.46
CA GLN A 312 -21.67 44.32 -49.82
C GLN A 312 -20.86 45.35 -50.64
N MET A 313 -19.81 44.93 -51.33
CA MET A 313 -18.99 45.80 -52.21
C MET A 313 -19.62 46.07 -53.54
N GLY A 314 -20.83 45.58 -53.82
CA GLY A 314 -21.50 45.75 -55.13
C GLY A 314 -20.86 44.90 -56.23
N GLY A 315 -20.01 43.90 -55.88
CA GLY A 315 -19.32 43.04 -56.84
C GLY A 315 -20.19 41.90 -57.41
N VAL A 316 -21.45 41.80 -56.99
CA VAL A 316 -22.41 40.80 -57.47
C VAL A 316 -23.39 41.50 -58.42
N PRO A 317 -23.47 41.12 -59.74
CA PRO A 317 -24.46 41.64 -60.65
C PRO A 317 -25.90 41.33 -60.17
N PRO A 318 -26.89 42.22 -60.42
CA PRO A 318 -28.28 42.02 -59.98
C PRO A 318 -28.86 40.65 -60.39
N GLU A 319 -28.51 40.20 -61.61
CA GLU A 319 -28.96 38.90 -62.14
C GLU A 319 -28.39 37.67 -61.42
N GLN A 320 -27.28 37.84 -60.70
CA GLN A 320 -26.61 36.74 -59.94
C GLN A 320 -26.90 36.79 -58.45
N THR A 321 -27.66 37.78 -57.97
CA THR A 321 -27.95 37.96 -56.54
C THR A 321 -28.64 36.73 -55.95
N ASP A 322 -29.63 36.17 -56.61
CA ASP A 322 -30.36 34.98 -56.14
C ASP A 322 -29.45 33.75 -56.10
N GLU A 323 -28.55 33.63 -57.09
CA GLU A 323 -27.57 32.53 -57.09
C GLU A 323 -26.59 32.62 -55.88
N VAL A 324 -26.08 33.85 -55.63
CA VAL A 324 -25.15 34.06 -54.47
C VAL A 324 -25.87 33.84 -53.15
N MET A 325 -27.12 34.33 -53.01
CA MET A 325 -27.89 34.06 -51.78
C MET A 325 -28.22 32.60 -51.63
N GLY A 326 -28.54 31.88 -52.69
CA GLY A 326 -28.71 30.40 -52.65
C GLY A 326 -27.45 29.65 -52.25
N ARG A 327 -26.27 30.12 -52.69
CA ARG A 327 -24.98 29.55 -52.26
C ARG A 327 -24.72 29.79 -50.77
N ILE A 328 -24.99 31.01 -50.26
CA ILE A 328 -24.86 31.33 -48.83
C ILE A 328 -25.82 30.46 -48.00
N GLU A 329 -27.07 30.33 -48.41
CA GLU A 329 -28.07 29.50 -47.74
C GLU A 329 -27.68 28.02 -47.73
N SER A 330 -27.20 27.49 -48.83
CA SER A 330 -26.74 26.11 -48.97
C SER A 330 -25.57 25.81 -48.02
N GLU A 331 -24.61 26.75 -47.94
CA GLU A 331 -23.45 26.58 -47.06
C GLU A 331 -23.83 26.71 -45.58
N ALA A 332 -24.78 27.59 -45.23
CA ALA A 332 -25.32 27.69 -43.88
C ALA A 332 -26.07 26.41 -43.47
N LYS A 333 -26.89 25.83 -44.36
CA LYS A 333 -27.56 24.52 -44.14
C LYS A 333 -26.54 23.40 -43.98
N ARG A 334 -25.44 23.41 -44.72
CA ARG A 334 -24.34 22.46 -44.59
C ARG A 334 -23.66 22.58 -43.24
N MET A 335 -23.38 23.81 -42.79
CA MET A 335 -22.80 24.06 -41.46
C MET A 335 -23.72 23.56 -40.32
N ALA A 336 -25.04 23.82 -40.43
CA ALA A 336 -25.99 23.34 -39.43
C ALA A 336 -25.98 21.82 -39.32
N ARG A 337 -25.97 21.09 -40.44
CA ARG A 337 -25.85 19.62 -40.46
C ARG A 337 -24.52 19.15 -39.84
N LEU A 338 -23.40 19.82 -40.17
CA LEU A 338 -22.10 19.49 -39.62
C LEU A 338 -22.08 19.64 -38.11
N VAL A 339 -22.66 20.71 -37.56
CA VAL A 339 -22.76 20.92 -36.10
C VAL A 339 -23.63 19.84 -35.46
N GLU A 340 -24.76 19.45 -36.07
CA GLU A 340 -25.62 18.38 -35.55
C GLU A 340 -24.89 17.04 -35.52
N ASP A 341 -24.18 16.68 -36.61
CA ASP A 341 -23.36 15.47 -36.71
C ASP A 341 -22.27 15.45 -35.63
N LEU A 342 -21.62 16.59 -35.36
CA LEU A 342 -20.60 16.74 -34.31
C LEU A 342 -21.17 16.56 -32.90
N LEU A 343 -22.31 17.20 -32.61
CA LEU A 343 -22.98 17.05 -31.31
C LEU A 343 -23.43 15.62 -31.09
N GLN A 344 -23.87 14.94 -32.12
CA GLN A 344 -24.29 13.56 -32.07
C GLN A 344 -23.11 12.62 -31.77
N LEU A 345 -21.97 12.78 -32.46
CA LEU A 345 -20.75 12.03 -32.17
C LEU A 345 -20.24 12.28 -30.75
N ALA A 346 -20.28 13.53 -30.28
CA ALA A 346 -19.89 13.87 -28.94
C ALA A 346 -20.76 13.15 -27.87
N ARG A 347 -22.10 13.17 -28.06
CA ARG A 347 -23.03 12.45 -27.18
C ARG A 347 -22.84 10.93 -27.19
N MET A 348 -22.43 10.35 -28.33
CA MET A 348 -22.10 8.91 -28.42
C MET A 348 -20.79 8.57 -27.74
N ASP A 349 -19.78 9.44 -27.80
CA ASP A 349 -18.49 9.25 -27.12
C ASP A 349 -18.63 9.37 -25.59
N GLU A 350 -19.66 10.04 -25.05
CA GLU A 350 -19.97 10.12 -23.61
C GLU A 350 -20.54 8.82 -23.01
N GLY A 351 -20.78 7.80 -23.86
CA GLY A 351 -21.12 6.46 -23.37
C GLY A 351 -22.57 6.28 -22.89
N ARG A 352 -23.53 7.07 -23.43
CA ARG A 352 -24.94 6.84 -23.14
C ARG A 352 -25.32 5.40 -23.56
N PRO A 353 -25.89 4.59 -22.65
CA PRO A 353 -26.25 3.22 -22.96
C PRO A 353 -27.29 3.14 -24.08
N LEU A 354 -27.23 2.07 -24.90
CA LEU A 354 -28.23 1.80 -25.92
C LEU A 354 -29.57 1.43 -25.26
N GLU A 355 -30.67 1.87 -25.85
CA GLU A 355 -32.02 1.44 -25.49
C GLU A 355 -32.37 0.15 -26.27
N VAL A 356 -31.77 -0.95 -25.81
CA VAL A 356 -31.88 -2.25 -26.51
C VAL A 356 -33.28 -2.82 -26.35
N THR A 357 -33.95 -3.03 -27.47
CA THR A 357 -35.25 -3.69 -27.58
C THR A 357 -35.22 -4.71 -28.71
N ARG A 358 -36.09 -5.73 -28.65
CA ARG A 358 -36.27 -6.67 -29.74
C ARG A 358 -37.20 -6.07 -30.80
N PHE A 359 -36.76 -5.93 -32.03
CA PHE A 359 -37.55 -5.35 -33.12
C PHE A 359 -37.30 -6.07 -34.45
N ASN A 360 -38.22 -5.84 -35.38
CA ASN A 360 -38.18 -6.41 -36.72
C ASN A 360 -37.29 -5.54 -37.64
N VAL A 361 -36.13 -6.07 -38.03
CA VAL A 361 -35.19 -5.39 -38.92
C VAL A 361 -35.63 -5.37 -40.35
N SER A 362 -36.41 -6.41 -40.81
CA SER A 362 -37.00 -6.40 -42.16
C SER A 362 -38.01 -5.26 -42.34
N GLN A 363 -38.79 -4.96 -41.29
CA GLN A 363 -39.68 -3.80 -41.27
C GLN A 363 -38.91 -2.48 -41.31
N LEU A 364 -37.83 -2.37 -40.52
CA LEU A 364 -36.96 -1.19 -40.49
C LEU A 364 -36.38 -0.90 -41.89
N ALA A 365 -35.96 -1.92 -42.62
CA ALA A 365 -35.46 -1.81 -43.99
C ALA A 365 -36.58 -1.31 -44.96
N ARG A 366 -37.80 -1.85 -44.86
CA ARG A 366 -38.95 -1.39 -45.65
C ARG A 366 -39.34 0.07 -45.37
N GLU A 367 -39.32 0.49 -44.10
CA GLU A 367 -39.56 1.89 -43.70
C GLU A 367 -38.51 2.82 -44.32
N ALA A 368 -37.22 2.45 -44.23
CA ALA A 368 -36.13 3.25 -44.80
C ALA A 368 -36.23 3.40 -46.33
N ILE A 369 -36.61 2.34 -47.04
CA ILE A 369 -36.87 2.39 -48.49
C ILE A 369 -38.11 3.26 -48.80
N SER A 370 -39.17 3.19 -48.00
CA SER A 370 -40.38 4.02 -48.20
C SER A 370 -40.05 5.50 -48.07
N ASP A 371 -39.19 5.88 -47.10
CA ASP A 371 -38.71 7.26 -46.93
C ASP A 371 -37.85 7.68 -48.13
N LEU A 372 -37.03 6.78 -48.68
CA LEU A 372 -36.22 7.07 -49.86
C LEU A 372 -37.08 7.29 -51.12
N ILE A 373 -38.15 6.52 -51.32
CA ILE A 373 -39.09 6.71 -52.46
C ILE A 373 -39.69 8.12 -52.44
N VAL A 374 -40.03 8.67 -51.29
CA VAL A 374 -40.54 10.04 -51.16
C VAL A 374 -39.49 11.08 -51.55
N LEU A 375 -38.22 10.84 -51.23
CA LEU A 375 -37.11 11.75 -51.49
C LEU A 375 -36.58 11.65 -52.93
N ALA A 376 -36.68 10.48 -53.55
CA ALA A 376 -36.16 10.21 -54.89
C ALA A 376 -37.07 9.23 -55.65
N PRO A 377 -38.26 9.71 -56.10
CA PRO A 377 -39.31 8.88 -56.71
C PRO A 377 -38.89 8.27 -58.05
N ASP A 378 -37.90 8.80 -58.72
CA ASP A 378 -37.39 8.31 -60.00
C ASP A 378 -36.37 7.15 -59.88
N ARG A 379 -36.06 6.74 -58.66
CA ARG A 379 -35.13 5.61 -58.42
C ARG A 379 -35.88 4.31 -58.26
N ASP A 380 -35.34 3.25 -58.88
CA ASP A 380 -35.76 1.88 -58.57
C ASP A 380 -35.21 1.47 -57.20
N THR A 381 -36.09 1.05 -56.28
CA THR A 381 -35.75 0.76 -54.90
C THR A 381 -36.37 -0.58 -54.49
N GLN A 382 -35.56 -1.45 -53.87
CA GLN A 382 -36.00 -2.80 -53.51
C GLN A 382 -35.46 -3.22 -52.13
N VAL A 383 -36.25 -4.05 -51.43
CA VAL A 383 -35.79 -4.74 -50.20
C VAL A 383 -35.68 -6.21 -50.54
N LEU A 384 -34.45 -6.76 -50.45
CA LEU A 384 -34.12 -8.10 -50.96
C LEU A 384 -33.54 -8.97 -49.83
N THR A 385 -33.53 -10.27 -50.09
CA THR A 385 -32.64 -11.21 -49.36
C THR A 385 -31.20 -10.99 -49.81
N LEU A 386 -30.22 -11.56 -49.08
CA LEU A 386 -28.81 -11.48 -49.49
C LEU A 386 -28.53 -12.10 -50.84
N GLU A 387 -29.36 -13.07 -51.25
CA GLU A 387 -29.32 -13.79 -52.53
C GLU A 387 -29.97 -13.00 -53.68
N GLY A 388 -30.67 -11.92 -53.39
CA GLY A 388 -31.29 -11.04 -54.39
C GLY A 388 -32.77 -11.34 -54.70
N GLU A 389 -33.43 -12.14 -53.87
CA GLU A 389 -34.86 -12.41 -53.96
C GLU A 389 -35.66 -11.40 -53.13
N GLU A 390 -36.93 -11.21 -53.37
CA GLU A 390 -37.78 -10.31 -52.58
C GLU A 390 -37.85 -10.78 -51.11
N LEU A 391 -37.68 -9.84 -50.16
CA LEU A 391 -37.64 -10.16 -48.73
C LEU A 391 -39.06 -10.34 -48.17
N GLU A 392 -39.50 -11.58 -48.04
CA GLU A 392 -40.77 -11.96 -47.40
C GLU A 392 -40.61 -12.27 -45.91
N GLU A 393 -39.42 -12.72 -45.50
CA GLU A 393 -39.15 -13.16 -44.14
C GLU A 393 -39.03 -12.01 -43.14
N GLU A 394 -39.57 -12.21 -41.92
CA GLU A 394 -39.41 -11.27 -40.81
C GLU A 394 -38.24 -11.66 -39.93
N LEU A 395 -37.22 -10.84 -39.90
CA LEU A 395 -36.02 -11.03 -39.10
C LEU A 395 -36.03 -10.10 -37.88
N PHE A 396 -35.77 -10.69 -36.71
CA PHE A 396 -35.76 -9.95 -35.42
C PHE A 396 -34.37 -9.94 -34.83
N ILE A 397 -33.96 -8.75 -34.31
CA ILE A 397 -32.70 -8.57 -33.59
C ILE A 397 -32.92 -7.78 -32.30
N ASP A 398 -31.98 -7.95 -31.36
CA ASP A 398 -31.89 -7.09 -30.19
C ASP A 398 -30.99 -5.87 -30.48
N GLY A 399 -31.52 -4.67 -30.31
CA GLY A 399 -30.77 -3.46 -30.60
C GLY A 399 -31.56 -2.18 -30.31
N ASP A 400 -30.93 -1.05 -30.50
CA ASP A 400 -31.53 0.26 -30.40
C ASP A 400 -32.10 0.64 -31.80
N ARG A 401 -33.44 0.50 -31.94
CA ARG A 401 -34.13 0.70 -33.20
C ARG A 401 -33.92 2.11 -33.77
N GLU A 402 -33.93 3.14 -32.91
CA GLU A 402 -33.78 4.53 -33.37
C GLU A 402 -32.37 4.76 -33.92
N ARG A 403 -31.34 4.23 -33.24
CA ARG A 403 -29.97 4.31 -33.71
C ARG A 403 -29.74 3.55 -35.01
N LEU A 404 -30.36 2.39 -35.18
CA LEU A 404 -30.23 1.61 -36.41
C LEU A 404 -31.05 2.23 -37.57
N SER A 405 -32.20 2.86 -37.29
CA SER A 405 -32.90 3.70 -38.27
C SER A 405 -32.01 4.83 -38.77
N GLN A 406 -31.32 5.51 -37.89
CA GLN A 406 -30.34 6.53 -38.21
C GLN A 406 -29.18 6.03 -39.08
N VAL A 407 -28.69 4.79 -38.82
CA VAL A 407 -27.69 4.15 -39.68
C VAL A 407 -28.18 4.04 -41.10
N LEU A 408 -29.40 3.51 -41.31
CA LEU A 408 -29.98 3.40 -42.66
C LEU A 408 -30.18 4.76 -43.31
N THR A 409 -30.70 5.74 -42.59
CA THR A 409 -30.87 7.13 -43.10
C THR A 409 -29.54 7.73 -43.55
N ASN A 410 -28.46 7.59 -42.78
CA ASN A 410 -27.12 8.06 -43.14
C ASN A 410 -26.58 7.35 -44.39
N LEU A 411 -26.79 6.04 -44.50
CA LEU A 411 -26.33 5.26 -45.64
C LEU A 411 -27.12 5.65 -46.92
N LEU A 412 -28.45 5.75 -46.84
CA LEU A 412 -29.28 6.15 -47.98
C LEU A 412 -28.99 7.58 -48.41
N SER A 413 -28.79 8.50 -47.47
CA SER A 413 -28.37 9.88 -47.80
C SER A 413 -27.00 9.89 -48.51
N ASN A 414 -26.07 9.01 -48.12
CA ASN A 414 -24.79 8.89 -48.82
C ASN A 414 -24.95 8.33 -50.23
N VAL A 415 -25.83 7.33 -50.41
CA VAL A 415 -26.16 6.79 -51.73
C VAL A 415 -26.73 7.89 -52.65
N LEU A 416 -27.69 8.71 -52.17
CA LEU A 416 -28.24 9.83 -52.93
C LEU A 416 -27.19 10.86 -53.36
N ALA A 417 -26.18 11.08 -52.52
CA ALA A 417 -25.10 12.03 -52.83
C ALA A 417 -24.02 11.47 -53.77
N SER A 418 -23.82 10.13 -53.79
CA SER A 418 -22.71 9.49 -54.50
C SER A 418 -23.10 8.84 -55.83
N SER A 419 -24.32 8.32 -55.95
CA SER A 419 -24.78 7.62 -57.13
C SER A 419 -25.49 8.57 -58.12
N PRO A 420 -25.38 8.35 -59.44
CA PRO A 420 -26.12 9.12 -60.46
C PRO A 420 -27.64 9.06 -60.22
N ASP A 421 -28.35 10.11 -60.66
CA ASP A 421 -29.82 10.15 -60.58
C ASP A 421 -30.42 8.98 -61.36
N GLY A 422 -31.50 8.38 -60.81
CA GLY A 422 -32.17 7.22 -61.41
C GLY A 422 -31.46 5.89 -61.22
N SER A 423 -30.25 5.84 -60.60
CA SER A 423 -29.57 4.56 -60.31
C SER A 423 -30.35 3.75 -59.28
N PRO A 424 -30.43 2.42 -59.40
CA PRO A 424 -31.10 1.53 -58.43
C PRO A 424 -30.44 1.60 -57.02
N VAL A 425 -31.26 1.40 -55.99
CA VAL A 425 -30.82 1.33 -54.58
C VAL A 425 -31.48 0.11 -53.91
N GLU A 426 -30.68 -0.76 -53.33
CA GLU A 426 -31.18 -1.97 -52.73
C GLU A 426 -30.79 -2.02 -51.23
N ILE A 427 -31.71 -2.47 -50.37
CA ILE A 427 -31.40 -2.90 -49.03
C ILE A 427 -31.57 -4.44 -48.99
N ALA A 428 -30.48 -5.16 -48.80
CA ALA A 428 -30.55 -6.59 -48.62
C ALA A 428 -30.42 -6.96 -47.15
N VAL A 429 -31.28 -7.88 -46.65
CA VAL A 429 -31.28 -8.34 -45.24
C VAL A 429 -31.29 -9.88 -45.23
N GLY A 430 -30.49 -10.42 -44.36
CA GLY A 430 -30.46 -11.87 -44.16
C GLY A 430 -29.78 -12.25 -42.84
N THR A 431 -29.73 -13.52 -42.53
CA THR A 431 -29.12 -14.06 -41.30
C THR A 431 -28.24 -15.27 -41.57
N ASN A 432 -27.18 -15.43 -40.78
CA ASN A 432 -26.39 -16.66 -40.73
C ASN A 432 -26.68 -17.51 -39.49
N GLY A 433 -27.81 -17.25 -38.83
CA GLY A 433 -28.24 -17.94 -37.60
C GLY A 433 -27.82 -17.21 -36.31
N THR A 434 -26.62 -16.67 -36.22
CA THR A 434 -26.12 -15.95 -35.04
C THR A 434 -26.00 -14.43 -35.23
N HIS A 435 -25.92 -13.99 -36.47
CA HIS A 435 -25.78 -12.59 -36.85
C HIS A 435 -26.76 -12.22 -37.98
N THR A 436 -27.34 -11.08 -37.90
CA THR A 436 -28.07 -10.45 -38.99
C THR A 436 -27.14 -9.60 -39.83
N ILE A 437 -27.27 -9.72 -41.14
CA ILE A 437 -26.49 -8.96 -42.12
C ILE A 437 -27.43 -8.04 -42.83
N ILE A 438 -27.06 -6.75 -42.88
CA ILE A 438 -27.77 -5.74 -43.63
C ILE A 438 -26.80 -5.16 -44.65
N GLU A 439 -27.20 -5.09 -45.90
CA GLU A 439 -26.42 -4.47 -46.98
C GLU A 439 -27.21 -3.34 -47.59
N VAL A 440 -26.60 -2.17 -47.72
CA VAL A 440 -27.10 -1.09 -48.56
C VAL A 440 -26.23 -1.04 -49.80
N ARG A 441 -26.84 -1.32 -50.96
CA ARG A 441 -26.16 -1.46 -52.25
C ARG A 441 -26.55 -0.28 -53.14
N ASP A 442 -25.57 0.39 -53.73
CA ASP A 442 -25.74 1.38 -54.77
C ASP A 442 -25.10 0.90 -56.09
N HIS A 443 -25.50 1.53 -57.21
CA HIS A 443 -24.97 1.28 -58.54
C HIS A 443 -24.25 2.53 -59.09
N GLY A 444 -23.51 3.20 -58.22
CA GLY A 444 -22.68 4.36 -58.54
C GLY A 444 -21.27 3.97 -59.05
N PRO A 445 -20.30 4.86 -58.88
CA PRO A 445 -18.92 4.63 -59.37
C PRO A 445 -18.12 3.60 -58.56
N GLY A 446 -18.67 3.10 -57.45
CA GLY A 446 -17.96 2.17 -56.55
C GLY A 446 -16.92 2.85 -55.69
N ILE A 447 -16.07 2.05 -55.04
CA ILE A 447 -15.02 2.53 -54.13
C ILE A 447 -13.69 1.90 -54.46
N ASP A 448 -12.60 2.69 -54.35
CA ASP A 448 -11.23 2.15 -54.40
C ASP A 448 -10.96 1.30 -53.19
N PRO A 449 -10.39 0.07 -53.31
CA PRO A 449 -10.03 -0.77 -52.20
C PRO A 449 -9.11 -0.09 -51.18
N ALA A 450 -8.28 0.87 -51.56
CA ALA A 450 -7.43 1.66 -50.68
C ALA A 450 -8.22 2.60 -49.75
N ASP A 451 -9.41 3.03 -50.18
CA ASP A 451 -10.31 3.92 -49.47
C ASP A 451 -11.35 3.16 -48.63
N ALA A 452 -11.64 1.90 -48.95
CA ALA A 452 -12.71 1.10 -48.35
C ALA A 452 -12.64 0.98 -46.82
N LYS A 453 -11.44 1.04 -46.25
CA LYS A 453 -11.23 1.04 -44.77
C LYS A 453 -11.31 2.47 -44.19
N LYS A 454 -10.91 3.48 -44.93
CA LYS A 454 -10.77 4.87 -44.48
C LYS A 454 -12.09 5.64 -44.54
N VAL A 455 -13.04 5.22 -45.35
CA VAL A 455 -14.33 5.96 -45.51
C VAL A 455 -15.16 6.01 -44.23
N PHE A 456 -14.85 5.19 -43.23
CA PHE A 456 -15.46 5.20 -41.90
C PHE A 456 -14.72 6.13 -40.92
N ASP A 457 -13.54 6.67 -41.30
CA ASP A 457 -12.84 7.64 -40.49
C ASP A 457 -13.55 9.00 -40.51
N ARG A 458 -13.50 9.74 -39.43
CA ARG A 458 -14.12 11.07 -39.30
C ARG A 458 -13.52 12.02 -40.33
N PHE A 459 -14.40 12.79 -41.02
CA PHE A 459 -14.03 13.78 -42.04
C PHE A 459 -13.33 13.20 -43.27
N TYR A 460 -13.28 11.87 -43.41
CA TYR A 460 -12.68 11.28 -44.60
C TYR A 460 -13.61 11.45 -45.81
N ARG A 461 -13.04 11.88 -46.94
CA ARG A 461 -13.72 12.02 -48.22
C ARG A 461 -12.78 11.59 -49.34
N THR A 462 -13.28 10.81 -50.28
CA THR A 462 -12.55 10.43 -51.48
C THR A 462 -12.29 11.63 -52.38
N GLU A 463 -11.25 11.61 -53.21
CA GLU A 463 -10.97 12.71 -54.16
C GLU A 463 -12.11 12.98 -55.10
N SER A 464 -12.81 11.95 -55.57
CA SER A 464 -13.97 12.03 -56.43
C SER A 464 -15.17 12.75 -55.76
N SER A 465 -15.32 12.60 -54.43
CA SER A 465 -16.41 13.25 -53.67
C SER A 465 -16.10 14.72 -53.32
N ARG A 466 -14.82 15.12 -53.29
CA ARG A 466 -14.41 16.53 -53.06
C ARG A 466 -14.76 17.45 -54.21
N ASN A 467 -14.75 16.92 -55.44
CA ASN A 467 -14.96 17.69 -56.67
C ASN A 467 -16.46 17.87 -57.01
N ARG A 468 -17.37 17.17 -56.34
CA ARG A 468 -18.81 17.35 -56.53
C ARG A 468 -19.38 18.35 -55.52
N ASN A 469 -20.17 19.34 -56.02
CA ASN A 469 -20.78 20.38 -55.18
C ASN A 469 -21.84 19.88 -54.18
N THR A 470 -22.11 18.58 -54.12
CA THR A 470 -23.07 17.92 -53.21
C THR A 470 -22.41 17.48 -51.89
N GLY A 471 -21.56 18.34 -51.35
CA GLY A 471 -20.63 17.99 -50.26
C GLY A 471 -21.28 17.60 -48.95
N GLY A 472 -21.20 16.31 -48.58
CA GLY A 472 -21.44 15.81 -47.22
C GLY A 472 -20.35 16.25 -46.23
N SER A 473 -20.64 16.17 -44.92
CA SER A 473 -19.74 16.51 -43.83
C SER A 473 -18.54 15.54 -43.70
N GLY A 474 -18.62 14.35 -44.31
CA GLY A 474 -17.66 13.26 -44.06
C GLY A 474 -17.82 12.60 -42.66
N LEU A 475 -18.92 12.90 -41.95
CA LEU A 475 -19.22 12.35 -40.63
C LEU A 475 -20.27 11.22 -40.66
N GLY A 476 -21.14 11.17 -41.69
CA GLY A 476 -22.24 10.22 -41.77
C GLY A 476 -21.78 8.76 -41.64
N LEU A 477 -20.73 8.35 -42.38
CA LEU A 477 -20.19 6.99 -42.28
C LEU A 477 -19.44 6.74 -40.96
N ALA A 478 -18.83 7.75 -40.36
CA ALA A 478 -18.23 7.66 -39.04
C ALA A 478 -19.28 7.46 -37.92
N ILE A 479 -20.44 8.11 -38.06
CA ILE A 479 -21.61 7.91 -37.20
C ILE A 479 -22.12 6.48 -37.34
N VAL A 480 -22.27 5.98 -38.58
CA VAL A 480 -22.62 4.57 -38.85
C VAL A 480 -21.66 3.62 -38.14
N ALA A 481 -20.35 3.78 -38.32
CA ALA A 481 -19.36 2.92 -37.69
C ALA A 481 -19.43 2.97 -36.16
N THR A 482 -19.68 4.14 -35.58
CA THR A 482 -19.81 4.31 -34.13
C THR A 482 -21.06 3.60 -33.62
N ILE A 483 -22.21 3.74 -34.24
CA ILE A 483 -23.47 3.09 -33.85
C ILE A 483 -23.33 1.56 -33.96
N ILE A 484 -22.77 1.06 -35.05
CA ILE A 484 -22.58 -0.37 -35.26
C ILE A 484 -21.61 -0.97 -34.23
N LYS A 485 -20.54 -0.24 -33.90
CA LYS A 485 -19.61 -0.63 -32.84
C LYS A 485 -20.29 -0.67 -31.46
N MET A 486 -21.17 0.28 -31.15
CA MET A 486 -21.96 0.25 -29.90
C MET A 486 -22.85 -1.00 -29.83
N HIS A 487 -23.41 -1.44 -30.96
CA HIS A 487 -24.16 -2.69 -31.09
C HIS A 487 -23.28 -3.94 -31.17
N ARG A 488 -21.96 -3.84 -30.93
CA ARG A 488 -20.97 -4.95 -31.05
C ARG A 488 -20.92 -5.57 -32.44
N GLY A 489 -21.41 -4.85 -33.44
CA GLY A 489 -21.41 -5.25 -34.84
C GLY A 489 -20.12 -4.89 -35.56
N LYS A 490 -20.09 -5.21 -36.85
CA LYS A 490 -19.03 -4.86 -37.79
C LYS A 490 -19.63 -4.17 -39.00
N VAL A 491 -18.94 -3.17 -39.54
CA VAL A 491 -19.28 -2.51 -40.78
C VAL A 491 -18.10 -2.60 -41.75
N SER A 492 -18.40 -2.79 -43.05
CA SER A 492 -17.40 -2.86 -44.10
C SER A 492 -17.96 -2.28 -45.39
N MET A 493 -17.08 -1.76 -46.24
CA MET A 493 -17.39 -1.25 -47.58
C MET A 493 -16.84 -2.26 -48.60
N LEU A 494 -17.69 -2.61 -49.57
CA LEU A 494 -17.40 -3.56 -50.64
C LEU A 494 -17.82 -2.91 -51.97
N ASN A 495 -17.41 -3.48 -53.10
CA ASN A 495 -17.96 -3.12 -54.39
C ASN A 495 -19.19 -4.00 -54.72
N THR A 496 -20.22 -3.36 -55.28
CA THR A 496 -21.42 -4.04 -55.75
C THR A 496 -21.10 -4.84 -57.04
N PRO A 497 -21.50 -6.11 -57.19
CA PRO A 497 -21.39 -6.82 -58.44
C PRO A 497 -22.13 -6.07 -59.56
N GLY A 498 -21.46 -5.79 -60.66
CA GLY A 498 -22.03 -4.98 -61.75
C GLY A 498 -21.72 -3.48 -61.69
N GLY A 499 -21.07 -3.01 -60.64
CA GLY A 499 -20.68 -1.60 -60.39
C GLY A 499 -21.44 -1.01 -59.23
N GLY A 500 -20.77 -0.08 -58.51
CA GLY A 500 -21.32 0.56 -57.32
C GLY A 500 -20.64 0.15 -56.02
N ALA A 501 -21.12 0.67 -54.88
CA ALA A 501 -20.64 0.37 -53.56
C ALA A 501 -21.71 -0.33 -52.70
N THR A 502 -21.27 -1.23 -51.85
CA THR A 502 -22.09 -1.94 -50.85
C THR A 502 -21.55 -1.69 -49.45
N VAL A 503 -22.37 -1.12 -48.58
CA VAL A 503 -22.06 -1.10 -47.15
C VAL A 503 -22.70 -2.31 -46.50
N ARG A 504 -21.85 -3.22 -45.97
CA ARG A 504 -22.29 -4.41 -45.26
C ARG A 504 -22.14 -4.21 -43.76
N ILE A 505 -23.23 -4.41 -43.03
CA ILE A 505 -23.37 -4.35 -41.59
C ILE A 505 -23.64 -5.77 -41.08
N ILE A 506 -22.94 -6.18 -40.03
CA ILE A 506 -23.10 -7.47 -39.34
C ILE A 506 -23.40 -7.20 -37.88
N LEU A 507 -24.57 -7.59 -37.39
CA LEU A 507 -25.04 -7.38 -36.03
C LEU A 507 -25.32 -8.72 -35.36
N PRO A 508 -24.98 -8.92 -34.08
CA PRO A 508 -25.41 -10.12 -33.35
C PRO A 508 -26.93 -10.09 -33.19
N ASN A 509 -27.59 -11.28 -33.32
CA ASN A 509 -29.04 -11.37 -33.19
C ASN A 509 -29.51 -11.16 -31.75
N GLU A 510 -28.67 -11.51 -30.79
CA GLU A 510 -28.91 -11.32 -29.35
C GLU A 510 -27.87 -10.37 -28.76
N TYR A 511 -28.33 -9.39 -28.00
CA TYR A 511 -27.46 -8.47 -27.29
C TYR A 511 -27.19 -9.02 -25.89
N ALA A 512 -26.12 -9.83 -25.74
CA ALA A 512 -25.70 -10.31 -24.42
C ALA A 512 -25.25 -9.12 -23.54
N VAL A 513 -25.99 -8.81 -22.50
CA VAL A 513 -25.54 -7.90 -21.44
C VAL A 513 -24.42 -8.64 -20.70
N VAL A 514 -23.19 -8.17 -20.80
CA VAL A 514 -22.09 -8.63 -19.93
C VAL A 514 -22.28 -7.88 -18.61
N GLU A 515 -22.69 -8.63 -17.56
CA GLU A 515 -22.71 -8.16 -16.19
C GLU A 515 -21.30 -7.74 -15.69
#